data_e04c36f056a564c6c248cf6de479acd0
#
_entry.id   e04c36f056a564c6c248cf6de479acd0
#
_cell.length_a   1.000
_cell.length_b   1.000
_cell.length_c   1.000
_cell.angle_alpha   90.00
_cell.angle_beta   90.00
_cell.angle_gamma   90.00
#
_symmetry.space_group_name_H-M   'P 1'
#
loop_
_entity.id
_entity.type
_entity.pdbx_description
1 polymer ?
#
loop_
_entity_poly.entity_id
_entity_poly.type
_entity_poly.pdbx_seq_one_letter_code
_entity_poly.pdbx_strand_id
1 'polypeptide(L)'
;PSRKGNRNGMIGMAIAVGTTIALLWNQLDLATWAIILGGVAIGGTIGAVIAKRIAMTAMPQLVAAFHSLVGLAAVLVAGAALYAPLGFGIADAQGIHAASLIELSLGSAIGALTFTGSLIAFAKLNGNMGGAPIMLPGRHVLNIALAIGIVVLVGVLMASHGHAHWAFLALTALALILGITLIIPIGGARRLWRRRCSRWRRRRAGRPAVQARLG
;
A
#
# COMPACT_ATOMS: atom_id res chain seq x y z
N PRO A 1 -6.03 15.53 -20.79
CA PRO A 1 -5.75 15.79 -19.36
C PRO A 1 -4.88 14.71 -18.72
N SER A 2 -5.18 13.40 -18.87
CA SER A 2 -4.45 12.29 -18.24
C SER A 2 -2.96 12.21 -18.62
N ARG A 3 -2.61 12.42 -19.89
CA ARG A 3 -1.20 12.42 -20.34
C ARG A 3 -0.38 13.54 -19.70
N LYS A 4 -0.97 14.73 -19.50
CA LYS A 4 -0.31 15.84 -18.82
C LYS A 4 -0.06 15.52 -17.35
N GLY A 5 -1.05 14.94 -16.65
CA GLY A 5 -0.91 14.51 -15.27
C GLY A 5 0.19 13.47 -15.08
N ASN A 6 0.24 12.46 -15.94
CA ASN A 6 1.29 11.44 -15.90
C ASN A 6 2.69 12.02 -16.12
N ARG A 7 2.84 12.95 -17.09
CA ARG A 7 4.11 13.64 -17.35
C ARG A 7 4.56 14.48 -16.14
N ASN A 8 3.63 15.20 -15.52
CA ASN A 8 3.94 16.00 -14.34
C ASN A 8 4.35 15.11 -13.15
N GLY A 9 3.71 13.95 -12.98
CA GLY A 9 4.12 12.95 -11.98
C GLY A 9 5.54 12.41 -12.24
N MET A 10 5.89 12.12 -13.49
CA MET A 10 7.24 11.68 -13.84
C MET A 10 8.28 12.78 -13.57
N ILE A 11 7.98 14.04 -13.88
CA ILE A 11 8.86 15.17 -13.60
C ILE A 11 9.04 15.34 -12.08
N GLY A 12 7.93 15.29 -11.31
CA GLY A 12 7.98 15.38 -9.86
C GLY A 12 8.85 14.28 -9.22
N MET A 13 8.70 13.03 -9.70
CA MET A 13 9.53 11.92 -9.24
C MET A 13 11.01 12.12 -9.60
N ALA A 14 11.30 12.58 -10.82
CA ALA A 14 12.67 12.85 -11.23
C ALA A 14 13.33 13.96 -10.39
N ILE A 15 12.59 15.02 -10.05
CA ILE A 15 13.06 16.06 -9.16
C ILE A 15 13.31 15.50 -7.75
N ALA A 16 12.37 14.73 -7.19
CA ALA A 16 12.52 14.12 -5.86
C ALA A 16 13.77 13.23 -5.77
N VAL A 17 13.95 12.34 -6.73
CA VAL A 17 15.12 11.45 -6.79
C VAL A 17 16.41 12.27 -6.98
N GLY A 18 16.41 13.25 -7.87
CA GLY A 18 17.56 14.10 -8.13
C GLY A 18 17.99 14.93 -6.92
N THR A 19 17.03 15.52 -6.20
CA THR A 19 17.32 16.24 -4.95
C THR A 19 17.85 15.35 -3.85
N THR A 20 17.29 14.15 -3.68
CA THR A 20 17.78 13.17 -2.71
C THR A 20 19.22 12.75 -3.01
N ILE A 21 19.53 12.46 -4.27
CA ILE A 21 20.88 12.13 -4.71
C ILE A 21 21.83 13.30 -4.46
N ALA A 22 21.43 14.51 -4.81
CA ALA A 22 22.27 15.71 -4.62
C ALA A 22 22.59 15.97 -3.15
N LEU A 23 21.62 15.78 -2.25
CA LEU A 23 21.82 15.93 -0.80
C LEU A 23 22.77 14.88 -0.22
N LEU A 24 22.70 13.65 -0.72
CA LEU A 24 23.48 12.53 -0.22
C LEU A 24 24.84 12.37 -0.91
N TRP A 25 25.11 13.12 -1.98
CA TRP A 25 26.29 12.93 -2.85
C TRP A 25 27.62 12.83 -2.09
N ASN A 26 27.83 13.70 -1.10
CA ASN A 26 29.05 13.75 -0.31
C ASN A 26 29.03 12.86 0.95
N GLN A 27 27.93 12.19 1.24
CA GLN A 27 27.74 11.39 2.45
C GLN A 27 27.81 9.89 2.19
N LEU A 28 27.74 9.47 0.92
CA LEU A 28 27.67 8.06 0.54
C LEU A 28 29.04 7.55 0.11
N ASP A 29 29.40 6.39 0.64
CA ASP A 29 30.57 5.63 0.20
C ASP A 29 30.29 4.85 -1.11
N LEU A 30 31.34 4.36 -1.74
CA LEU A 30 31.25 3.63 -3.02
C LEU A 30 30.36 2.38 -2.92
N ALA A 31 30.40 1.68 -1.78
CA ALA A 31 29.60 0.47 -1.58
C ALA A 31 28.10 0.80 -1.54
N THR A 32 27.71 1.86 -0.86
CA THR A 32 26.32 2.34 -0.82
C THR A 32 25.83 2.78 -2.19
N TRP A 33 26.68 3.48 -2.97
CA TRP A 33 26.37 3.82 -4.36
C TRP A 33 26.12 2.59 -5.23
N ALA A 34 26.94 1.55 -5.09
CA ALA A 34 26.77 0.30 -5.83
C ALA A 34 25.44 -0.39 -5.49
N ILE A 35 25.03 -0.39 -4.21
CA ILE A 35 23.75 -0.96 -3.76
C ILE A 35 22.56 -0.16 -4.32
N ILE A 36 22.62 1.17 -4.27
CA ILE A 36 21.54 2.04 -4.80
C ILE A 36 21.38 1.84 -6.30
N LEU A 37 22.49 1.92 -7.06
CA LEU A 37 22.46 1.76 -8.51
C LEU A 37 22.02 0.34 -8.90
N GLY A 38 22.48 -0.68 -8.18
CA GLY A 38 22.04 -2.06 -8.38
C GLY A 38 20.54 -2.24 -8.13
N GLY A 39 20.04 -1.69 -7.05
CA GLY A 39 18.60 -1.71 -6.72
C GLY A 39 17.74 -1.00 -7.78
N VAL A 40 18.16 0.18 -8.23
CA VAL A 40 17.49 0.94 -9.29
C VAL A 40 17.54 0.21 -10.63
N ALA A 41 18.67 -0.38 -10.98
CA ALA A 41 18.82 -1.14 -12.24
C ALA A 41 17.91 -2.37 -12.24
N ILE A 42 17.92 -3.17 -11.18
CA ILE A 42 17.10 -4.38 -11.06
C ILE A 42 15.62 -4.03 -11.01
N GLY A 43 15.21 -3.17 -10.07
CA GLY A 43 13.81 -2.78 -9.90
C GLY A 43 13.25 -2.04 -11.11
N GLY A 44 14.03 -1.12 -11.67
CA GLY A 44 13.67 -0.37 -12.88
C GLY A 44 13.50 -1.25 -14.11
N THR A 45 14.41 -2.23 -14.30
CA THR A 45 14.31 -3.17 -15.43
C THR A 45 13.08 -4.06 -15.31
N ILE A 46 12.85 -4.66 -14.12
CA ILE A 46 11.67 -5.49 -13.86
C ILE A 46 10.39 -4.66 -14.06
N GLY A 47 10.32 -3.45 -13.47
CA GLY A 47 9.17 -2.56 -13.60
C GLY A 47 8.89 -2.15 -15.04
N ALA A 48 9.92 -1.80 -15.82
CA ALA A 48 9.79 -1.42 -17.22
C ALA A 48 9.31 -2.58 -18.11
N VAL A 49 9.84 -3.80 -17.88
CA VAL A 49 9.41 -4.99 -18.63
C VAL A 49 7.94 -5.31 -18.34
N ILE A 50 7.53 -5.29 -17.07
CA ILE A 50 6.14 -5.54 -16.67
C ILE A 50 5.23 -4.46 -17.26
N ALA A 51 5.57 -3.17 -17.14
CA ALA A 51 4.78 -2.07 -17.65
C ALA A 51 4.55 -2.11 -19.18
N LYS A 52 5.54 -2.60 -19.95
CA LYS A 52 5.42 -2.76 -21.39
C LYS A 52 4.58 -3.97 -21.82
N ARG A 53 4.53 -5.03 -21.02
CA ARG A 53 3.88 -6.30 -21.36
C ARG A 53 2.47 -6.44 -20.81
N ILE A 54 2.05 -5.60 -19.87
CA ILE A 54 0.76 -5.74 -19.22
C ILE A 54 -0.39 -5.36 -20.13
N ALA A 55 -1.45 -6.18 -20.12
CA ALA A 55 -2.69 -5.86 -20.82
C ALA A 55 -3.46 -4.75 -20.08
N MET A 56 -4.16 -3.88 -20.81
CA MET A 56 -4.96 -2.79 -20.24
C MET A 56 -6.01 -3.28 -19.24
N THR A 57 -6.53 -4.49 -19.42
CA THR A 57 -7.51 -5.14 -18.52
C THR A 57 -6.91 -5.56 -17.18
N ALA A 58 -5.59 -5.76 -17.11
CA ALA A 58 -4.86 -6.15 -15.91
C ALA A 58 -4.23 -4.97 -15.16
N MET A 59 -4.42 -3.73 -15.64
CA MET A 59 -3.90 -2.50 -14.98
C MET A 59 -4.28 -2.38 -13.50
N PRO A 60 -5.52 -2.64 -13.06
CA PRO A 60 -5.87 -2.54 -11.64
C PRO A 60 -5.09 -3.53 -10.76
N GLN A 61 -4.79 -4.72 -11.30
CA GLN A 61 -3.99 -5.74 -10.61
C GLN A 61 -2.54 -5.27 -10.45
N LEU A 62 -1.96 -4.71 -11.53
CA LEU A 62 -0.60 -4.19 -11.50
C LEU A 62 -0.43 -3.06 -10.49
N VAL A 63 -1.38 -2.11 -10.48
CA VAL A 63 -1.36 -1.00 -9.53
C VAL A 63 -1.42 -1.52 -8.10
N ALA A 64 -2.27 -2.50 -7.80
CA ALA A 64 -2.35 -3.11 -6.47
C ALA A 64 -1.04 -3.81 -6.08
N ALA A 65 -0.40 -4.55 -7.02
CA ALA A 65 0.87 -5.21 -6.77
C ALA A 65 1.99 -4.21 -6.45
N PHE A 66 2.15 -3.17 -7.27
CA PHE A 66 3.17 -2.14 -7.02
C PHE A 66 2.90 -1.34 -5.75
N HIS A 67 1.64 -1.06 -5.45
CA HIS A 67 1.27 -0.37 -4.23
C HIS A 67 1.63 -1.18 -2.97
N SER A 68 1.52 -2.52 -3.03
CA SER A 68 2.00 -3.36 -1.94
C SER A 68 3.52 -3.26 -1.75
N LEU A 69 4.29 -3.26 -2.83
CA LEU A 69 5.75 -3.11 -2.74
C LEU A 69 6.18 -1.75 -2.17
N VAL A 70 5.47 -0.67 -2.53
CA VAL A 70 5.70 0.66 -1.95
C VAL A 70 5.39 0.67 -0.45
N GLY A 71 4.30 0.00 -0.02
CA GLY A 71 3.98 -0.15 1.39
C GLY A 71 5.06 -0.90 2.16
N LEU A 72 5.58 -1.99 1.59
CA LEU A 72 6.71 -2.73 2.18
C LEU A 72 7.97 -1.86 2.28
N ALA A 73 8.30 -1.11 1.22
CA ALA A 73 9.44 -0.20 1.23
C ALA A 73 9.32 0.85 2.36
N ALA A 74 8.13 1.42 2.59
CA ALA A 74 7.90 2.37 3.68
C ALA A 74 8.17 1.75 5.06
N VAL A 75 7.74 0.50 5.29
CA VAL A 75 8.04 -0.23 6.55
C VAL A 75 9.55 -0.43 6.73
N LEU A 76 10.24 -0.84 5.65
CA LEU A 76 11.69 -1.09 5.70
C LEU A 76 12.47 0.20 5.94
N VAL A 77 12.09 1.32 5.31
CA VAL A 77 12.73 2.62 5.54
C VAL A 77 12.51 3.09 6.97
N ALA A 78 11.28 2.98 7.50
CA ALA A 78 10.97 3.33 8.88
C ALA A 78 11.78 2.45 9.87
N GLY A 79 11.90 1.15 9.58
CA GLY A 79 12.75 0.24 10.36
C GLY A 79 14.22 0.64 10.29
N ALA A 80 14.77 0.89 9.11
CA ALA A 80 16.15 1.33 8.95
C ALA A 80 16.46 2.61 9.73
N ALA A 81 15.54 3.58 9.69
CA ALA A 81 15.69 4.84 10.42
C ALA A 81 15.63 4.65 11.94
N LEU A 82 14.82 3.70 12.44
CA LEU A 82 14.77 3.38 13.86
C LEU A 82 16.05 2.69 14.35
N TYR A 83 16.64 1.79 13.56
CA TYR A 83 17.85 1.05 13.92
C TYR A 83 19.15 1.83 13.69
N ALA A 84 19.15 2.82 12.79
CA ALA A 84 20.30 3.66 12.49
C ALA A 84 19.96 5.15 12.55
N PRO A 85 19.43 5.68 13.67
CA PRO A 85 18.87 7.02 13.74
C PRO A 85 19.91 8.14 13.53
N LEU A 86 21.15 7.91 13.88
CA LEU A 86 22.25 8.87 13.65
C LEU A 86 22.54 9.02 12.14
N GLY A 87 22.46 7.94 11.38
CA GLY A 87 22.65 7.99 9.92
C GLY A 87 21.55 8.77 9.20
N PHE A 88 20.36 8.89 9.80
CA PHE A 88 19.25 9.68 9.29
C PHE A 88 19.19 11.11 9.87
N GLY A 89 20.08 11.46 10.83
CA GLY A 89 20.10 12.76 11.46
C GLY A 89 18.86 13.07 12.31
N ILE A 90 18.17 12.04 12.83
CA ILE A 90 16.91 12.16 13.57
C ILE A 90 17.06 11.93 15.08
N ALA A 91 18.29 11.73 15.54
CA ALA A 91 18.58 11.47 16.96
C ALA A 91 19.72 12.37 17.44
N ASP A 92 19.69 12.64 18.74
CA ASP A 92 20.74 13.31 19.53
C ASP A 92 21.17 12.44 20.73
N ALA A 93 21.90 13.04 21.67
CA ALA A 93 22.37 12.34 22.87
C ALA A 93 21.24 11.85 23.79
N GLN A 94 20.03 12.37 23.65
CA GLN A 94 18.84 12.01 24.42
C GLN A 94 17.99 10.93 23.74
N GLY A 95 18.26 10.59 22.50
CA GLY A 95 17.53 9.61 21.72
C GLY A 95 16.91 10.20 20.45
N ILE A 96 15.89 9.52 19.89
CA ILE A 96 15.23 9.97 18.66
C ILE A 96 14.25 11.10 18.99
N HIS A 97 14.26 12.16 18.19
CA HIS A 97 13.32 13.28 18.33
C HIS A 97 11.86 12.81 18.28
N ALA A 98 11.00 13.37 19.14
CA ALA A 98 9.59 12.95 19.25
C ALA A 98 8.82 13.10 17.90
N ALA A 99 9.08 14.16 17.14
CA ALA A 99 8.48 14.35 15.81
C ALA A 99 8.87 13.21 14.87
N SER A 100 10.14 12.85 14.81
CA SER A 100 10.64 11.75 13.97
C SER A 100 10.09 10.39 14.40
N LEU A 101 9.90 10.14 15.71
CA LEU A 101 9.25 8.92 16.21
C LEU A 101 7.80 8.82 15.75
N ILE A 102 7.05 9.92 15.73
CA ILE A 102 5.69 9.94 15.19
C ILE A 102 5.70 9.65 13.70
N GLU A 103 6.57 10.29 12.94
CA GLU A 103 6.70 10.08 11.49
C GLU A 103 7.07 8.65 11.15
N LEU A 104 8.04 8.05 11.86
CA LEU A 104 8.45 6.65 11.69
C LEU A 104 7.30 5.68 12.01
N SER A 105 6.61 5.92 13.12
CA SER A 105 5.51 5.07 13.55
C SER A 105 4.34 5.13 12.57
N LEU A 106 3.95 6.33 12.13
CA LEU A 106 2.90 6.51 11.14
C LEU A 106 3.32 5.94 9.77
N GLY A 107 4.57 6.18 9.36
CA GLY A 107 5.12 5.64 8.12
C GLY A 107 5.08 4.12 8.09
N SER A 108 5.51 3.47 9.18
CA SER A 108 5.44 2.02 9.33
C SER A 108 4.01 1.49 9.38
N ALA A 109 3.12 2.13 10.15
CA ALA A 109 1.72 1.71 10.26
C ALA A 109 0.99 1.82 8.91
N ILE A 110 1.11 2.95 8.22
CA ILE A 110 0.51 3.18 6.91
C ILE A 110 1.12 2.24 5.87
N GLY A 111 2.44 2.06 5.89
CA GLY A 111 3.16 1.14 5.01
C GLY A 111 2.69 -0.31 5.18
N ALA A 112 2.58 -0.79 6.41
CA ALA A 112 2.13 -2.14 6.72
C ALA A 112 0.67 -2.39 6.32
N LEU A 113 -0.22 -1.43 6.61
CA LEU A 113 -1.61 -1.43 6.15
C LEU A 113 -1.71 -1.50 4.62
N THR A 114 -0.93 -0.67 3.95
CA THR A 114 -0.88 -0.57 2.49
C THR A 114 -0.36 -1.87 1.88
N PHE A 115 0.68 -2.45 2.44
CA PHE A 115 1.25 -3.71 1.97
C PHE A 115 0.23 -4.85 1.98
N THR A 116 -0.32 -5.17 3.16
CA THR A 116 -1.26 -6.29 3.29
C THR A 116 -2.59 -6.03 2.61
N GLY A 117 -3.11 -4.81 2.72
CA GLY A 117 -4.36 -4.42 2.06
C GLY A 117 -4.28 -4.54 0.55
N SER A 118 -3.19 -4.05 -0.04
CA SER A 118 -2.98 -4.11 -1.49
C SER A 118 -2.69 -5.53 -1.98
N LEU A 119 -1.99 -6.35 -1.18
CA LEU A 119 -1.74 -7.76 -1.50
C LEU A 119 -3.05 -8.55 -1.57
N ILE A 120 -3.98 -8.32 -0.63
CA ILE A 120 -5.31 -8.95 -0.65
C ILE A 120 -6.14 -8.41 -1.81
N ALA A 121 -6.09 -7.12 -2.08
CA ALA A 121 -6.76 -6.52 -3.23
C ALA A 121 -6.26 -7.14 -4.55
N PHE A 122 -4.95 -7.29 -4.71
CA PHE A 122 -4.33 -7.99 -5.84
C PHE A 122 -4.84 -9.42 -5.95
N ALA A 123 -4.81 -10.21 -4.87
CA ALA A 123 -5.27 -11.61 -4.87
C ALA A 123 -6.75 -11.74 -5.26
N LYS A 124 -7.60 -10.80 -4.81
CA LYS A 124 -9.02 -10.75 -5.20
C LYS A 124 -9.23 -10.36 -6.66
N LEU A 125 -8.46 -9.40 -7.17
CA LEU A 125 -8.54 -8.94 -8.56
C LEU A 125 -8.03 -10.02 -9.52
N ASN A 126 -6.98 -10.72 -9.14
CA ASN A 126 -6.38 -11.81 -9.93
C ASN A 126 -7.24 -13.10 -9.92
N GLY A 127 -8.26 -13.18 -9.07
CA GLY A 127 -9.14 -14.34 -8.99
C GLY A 127 -8.64 -15.46 -8.07
N ASN A 128 -7.49 -15.29 -7.41
CA ASN A 128 -6.92 -16.25 -6.46
C ASN A 128 -7.75 -16.36 -5.17
N MET A 129 -8.45 -15.27 -4.82
CA MET A 129 -9.40 -15.25 -3.72
C MET A 129 -10.82 -15.05 -4.23
N GLY A 130 -11.80 -15.74 -3.65
CA GLY A 130 -13.21 -15.57 -3.99
C GLY A 130 -13.64 -14.10 -3.81
N GLY A 131 -14.29 -13.51 -4.83
CA GLY A 131 -14.77 -12.12 -4.80
C GLY A 131 -15.96 -11.88 -3.85
N ALA A 132 -16.31 -12.86 -3.01
CA ALA A 132 -17.34 -12.68 -1.99
C ALA A 132 -16.77 -11.92 -0.78
N PRO A 133 -17.51 -10.97 -0.21
CA PRO A 133 -17.11 -10.34 1.04
C PRO A 133 -17.15 -11.40 2.16
N ILE A 134 -16.03 -11.59 2.84
CA ILE A 134 -15.99 -12.45 4.04
C ILE A 134 -16.37 -11.55 5.22
N MET A 135 -17.55 -11.80 5.77
CA MET A 135 -18.08 -11.01 6.89
C MET A 135 -17.57 -11.64 8.19
N LEU A 136 -16.61 -11.02 8.84
CA LEU A 136 -16.22 -11.40 10.19
C LEU A 136 -17.21 -10.81 11.20
N PRO A 137 -17.78 -11.62 12.11
CA PRO A 137 -18.59 -11.09 13.20
C PRO A 137 -17.70 -10.20 14.09
N GLY A 138 -18.24 -9.05 14.52
CA GLY A 138 -17.48 -8.12 15.39
C GLY A 138 -16.32 -7.36 14.73
N ARG A 139 -16.20 -7.37 13.40
CA ARG A 139 -15.09 -6.71 12.66
C ARG A 139 -14.83 -5.26 13.06
N HIS A 140 -15.87 -4.50 13.38
CA HIS A 140 -15.73 -3.10 13.75
C HIS A 140 -15.02 -2.96 15.10
N VAL A 141 -15.40 -3.79 16.08
CA VAL A 141 -14.75 -3.82 17.40
C VAL A 141 -13.31 -4.27 17.26
N LEU A 142 -13.05 -5.31 16.48
CA LEU A 142 -11.69 -5.79 16.21
C LEU A 142 -10.82 -4.70 15.57
N ASN A 143 -11.31 -4.03 14.54
CA ASN A 143 -10.54 -2.99 13.85
C ASN A 143 -10.28 -1.77 14.76
N ILE A 144 -11.24 -1.39 15.59
CA ILE A 144 -11.08 -0.32 16.57
C ILE A 144 -10.05 -0.73 17.64
N ALA A 145 -10.12 -1.95 18.15
CA ALA A 145 -9.17 -2.45 19.12
C ALA A 145 -7.74 -2.48 18.56
N LEU A 146 -7.56 -2.93 17.32
CA LEU A 146 -6.27 -2.92 16.62
C LEU A 146 -5.76 -1.48 16.42
N ALA A 147 -6.62 -0.54 16.01
CA ALA A 147 -6.25 0.85 15.84
C ALA A 147 -5.84 1.50 17.17
N ILE A 148 -6.57 1.25 18.26
CA ILE A 148 -6.21 1.72 19.60
C ILE A 148 -4.88 1.11 20.03
N GLY A 149 -4.66 -0.19 19.80
CA GLY A 149 -3.39 -0.86 20.08
C GLY A 149 -2.20 -0.21 19.37
N ILE A 150 -2.36 0.17 18.10
CA ILE A 150 -1.35 0.91 17.34
C ILE A 150 -1.05 2.25 18.01
N VAL A 151 -2.07 3.03 18.37
CA VAL A 151 -1.90 4.34 19.02
C VAL A 151 -1.18 4.20 20.37
N VAL A 152 -1.54 3.20 21.17
CA VAL A 152 -0.88 2.91 22.44
C VAL A 152 0.60 2.57 22.24
N LEU A 153 0.93 1.73 21.23
CA LEU A 153 2.31 1.36 20.94
C LEU A 153 3.14 2.54 20.43
N VAL A 154 2.54 3.47 19.66
CA VAL A 154 3.19 4.75 19.32
C VAL A 154 3.52 5.52 20.61
N GLY A 155 2.59 5.62 21.56
CA GLY A 155 2.83 6.26 22.85
C GLY A 155 3.97 5.60 23.64
N VAL A 156 4.03 4.28 23.67
CA VAL A 156 5.12 3.52 24.31
C VAL A 156 6.46 3.80 23.63
N LEU A 157 6.49 3.82 22.31
CA LEU A 157 7.71 4.13 21.55
C LEU A 157 8.21 5.55 21.80
N MET A 158 7.30 6.51 21.90
CA MET A 158 7.61 7.90 22.26
C MET A 158 8.13 7.99 23.71
N ALA A 159 7.48 7.35 24.65
CA ALA A 159 7.89 7.35 26.07
C ALA A 159 9.26 6.71 26.29
N SER A 160 9.65 5.78 25.43
CA SER A 160 10.96 5.13 25.45
C SER A 160 12.04 5.85 24.61
N HIS A 161 11.74 7.02 24.05
CA HIS A 161 12.65 7.75 23.14
C HIS A 161 13.21 6.89 21.99
N GLY A 162 12.43 5.91 21.52
CA GLY A 162 12.80 5.00 20.44
C GLY A 162 13.56 3.75 20.89
N HIS A 163 13.85 3.57 22.18
CA HIS A 163 14.58 2.37 22.66
C HIS A 163 13.73 1.10 22.68
N ALA A 164 12.40 1.20 22.68
CA ALA A 164 11.51 0.05 22.68
C ALA A 164 11.32 -0.55 21.28
N HIS A 165 12.36 -1.15 20.71
CA HIS A 165 12.29 -1.77 19.36
C HIS A 165 11.18 -2.82 19.23
N TRP A 166 10.86 -3.53 20.34
CA TRP A 166 9.75 -4.48 20.34
C TRP A 166 8.39 -3.81 20.09
N ALA A 167 8.21 -2.57 20.59
CA ALA A 167 6.97 -1.81 20.37
C ALA A 167 6.77 -1.45 18.89
N PHE A 168 7.85 -1.12 18.17
CA PHE A 168 7.83 -0.90 16.74
C PHE A 168 7.45 -2.18 15.96
N LEU A 169 8.03 -3.31 16.32
CA LEU A 169 7.67 -4.60 15.69
C LEU A 169 6.22 -4.99 15.96
N ALA A 170 5.76 -4.82 17.19
CA ALA A 170 4.38 -5.08 17.58
C ALA A 170 3.39 -4.15 16.84
N LEU A 171 3.70 -2.85 16.73
CA LEU A 171 2.94 -1.86 15.98
C LEU A 171 2.82 -2.27 14.50
N THR A 172 3.93 -2.64 13.89
CA THR A 172 3.97 -3.08 12.49
C THR A 172 3.13 -4.35 12.30
N ALA A 173 3.24 -5.33 13.21
CA ALA A 173 2.44 -6.56 13.18
C ALA A 173 0.94 -6.28 13.32
N LEU A 174 0.53 -5.41 14.25
CA LEU A 174 -0.87 -5.00 14.38
C LEU A 174 -1.38 -4.29 13.14
N ALA A 175 -0.57 -3.43 12.54
CA ALA A 175 -0.91 -2.73 11.30
C ALA A 175 -1.06 -3.68 10.11
N LEU A 176 -0.23 -4.72 9.99
CA LEU A 176 -0.38 -5.79 8.99
C LEU A 176 -1.72 -6.52 9.15
N ILE A 177 -2.07 -6.89 10.38
CA ILE A 177 -3.35 -7.56 10.69
C ILE A 177 -4.53 -6.63 10.38
N LEU A 178 -4.44 -5.36 10.75
CA LEU A 178 -5.47 -4.37 10.48
C LEU A 178 -5.70 -4.18 8.97
N GLY A 179 -4.63 -4.16 8.16
CA GLY A 179 -4.73 -4.11 6.70
C GLY A 179 -5.49 -5.31 6.11
N ILE A 180 -5.25 -6.50 6.65
CA ILE A 180 -5.98 -7.72 6.27
C ILE A 180 -7.46 -7.60 6.63
N THR A 181 -7.79 -7.25 7.88
CA THR A 181 -9.17 -7.22 8.38
C THR A 181 -10.01 -6.13 7.73
N LEU A 182 -9.40 -5.03 7.29
CA LEU A 182 -10.08 -3.95 6.56
C LEU A 182 -10.45 -4.34 5.13
N ILE A 183 -9.56 -5.04 4.41
CA ILE A 183 -9.75 -5.30 2.97
C ILE A 183 -10.49 -6.62 2.69
N ILE A 184 -10.39 -7.62 3.57
CA ILE A 184 -11.09 -8.90 3.41
C ILE A 184 -12.61 -8.75 3.23
N PRO A 185 -13.33 -7.88 3.98
CA PRO A 185 -14.77 -7.71 3.83
C PRO A 185 -15.18 -6.97 2.56
N ILE A 186 -14.24 -6.29 1.88
CA ILE A 186 -14.55 -5.57 0.64
C ILE A 186 -14.75 -6.59 -0.48
N GLY A 187 -15.98 -6.67 -0.99
CA GLY A 187 -16.35 -7.56 -2.11
C GLY A 187 -15.84 -7.02 -3.46
N GLY A 188 -15.42 -7.92 -4.35
CA GLY A 188 -15.10 -7.57 -5.73
C GLY A 188 -16.36 -7.19 -6.54
N ALA A 189 -16.23 -6.22 -7.45
CA ALA A 189 -17.31 -5.62 -8.25
C ALA A 189 -18.09 -6.62 -9.16
N ARG A 190 -17.56 -7.83 -9.39
CA ARG A 190 -18.16 -8.83 -10.29
C ARG A 190 -19.59 -9.25 -9.94
N ARG A 191 -20.00 -9.19 -8.66
CA ARG A 191 -21.37 -9.59 -8.25
C ARG A 191 -22.43 -8.54 -8.58
N LEU A 192 -22.09 -7.28 -8.56
CA LEU A 192 -23.04 -6.21 -8.93
C LEU A 192 -23.40 -6.28 -10.43
N TRP A 193 -22.43 -6.59 -11.29
CA TRP A 193 -22.65 -6.79 -12.71
C TRP A 193 -23.53 -8.02 -13.02
N ARG A 194 -23.26 -9.17 -12.38
CA ARG A 194 -24.11 -10.37 -12.56
C ARG A 194 -25.55 -10.14 -12.13
N ARG A 195 -25.77 -9.47 -11.01
CA ARG A 195 -27.14 -9.15 -10.54
C ARG A 195 -27.83 -8.12 -11.42
N ARG A 196 -27.12 -7.14 -11.98
CA ARG A 196 -27.68 -6.18 -12.95
C ARG A 196 -28.00 -6.83 -14.26
N CYS A 197 -27.10 -7.66 -14.82
CA CYS A 197 -27.33 -8.39 -16.08
C CYS A 197 -28.48 -9.40 -15.95
N SER A 198 -28.61 -10.12 -14.83
CA SER A 198 -29.70 -11.09 -14.64
C SER A 198 -31.05 -10.37 -14.48
N ARG A 199 -31.11 -9.23 -13.78
CA ARG A 199 -32.30 -8.39 -13.68
C ARG A 199 -32.72 -7.79 -15.03
N TRP A 200 -31.73 -7.36 -15.83
CA TRP A 200 -31.97 -6.83 -17.18
C TRP A 200 -32.46 -7.92 -18.14
N ARG A 201 -31.88 -9.13 -18.11
CA ARG A 201 -32.39 -10.32 -18.85
C ARG A 201 -33.81 -10.65 -18.47
N ARG A 202 -34.17 -10.69 -17.18
CA ARG A 202 -35.53 -10.97 -16.73
C ARG A 202 -36.54 -9.91 -17.20
N ARG A 203 -36.14 -8.61 -17.21
CA ARG A 203 -36.99 -7.54 -17.72
C ARG A 203 -37.19 -7.62 -19.24
N ARG A 204 -36.23 -8.12 -20.02
CA ARG A 204 -36.40 -8.34 -21.47
C ARG A 204 -37.23 -9.62 -21.75
N ALA A 205 -37.05 -10.68 -21.01
CA ALA A 205 -37.80 -11.91 -21.17
C ALA A 205 -39.28 -11.78 -20.74
N GLY A 206 -39.61 -10.84 -19.87
CA GLY A 206 -40.96 -10.57 -19.41
C GLY A 206 -41.72 -9.49 -20.18
N ARG A 207 -41.23 -8.98 -21.31
CA ARG A 207 -42.00 -8.14 -22.23
C ARG A 207 -42.76 -9.04 -23.17
N PRO A 208 -44.09 -9.18 -23.06
CA PRO A 208 -44.87 -9.88 -24.06
C PRO A 208 -44.69 -9.17 -25.43
N ALA A 209 -44.62 -9.95 -26.47
CA ALA A 209 -44.60 -9.49 -27.84
C ALA A 209 -45.93 -8.78 -28.19
N VAL A 210 -46.09 -7.54 -27.77
CA VAL A 210 -47.25 -6.68 -28.04
C VAL A 210 -47.14 -5.99 -29.43
N GLN A 211 -46.09 -6.26 -30.17
CA GLN A 211 -45.85 -5.56 -31.46
C GLN A 211 -46.04 -6.44 -32.72
N ALA A 212 -46.77 -7.55 -32.64
CA ALA A 212 -47.09 -8.37 -33.83
C ALA A 212 -48.58 -8.37 -34.18
N ARG A 213 -49.33 -7.34 -33.87
CA ARG A 213 -50.72 -7.19 -34.33
C ARG A 213 -51.03 -5.77 -34.80
N LEU A 214 -50.28 -5.24 -35.68
CA LEU A 214 -50.68 -4.10 -36.52
C LEU A 214 -49.88 -4.23 -37.83
N GLY A 215 -50.37 -5.04 -38.70
CA GLY A 215 -49.98 -5.24 -40.09
C GLY A 215 -51.05 -6.02 -40.77
#